data_d8a05078418e9f84cc051776207c49df
#
_entry.id   d8a05078418e9f84cc051776207c49df
#
_cell.length_a   1.000
_cell.length_b   1.000
_cell.length_c   1.000
_cell.angle_alpha   90.00
_cell.angle_beta   90.00
_cell.angle_gamma   90.00
#
_symmetry.space_group_name_H-M   'P 1'
#
loop_
_entity.id
_entity.type
_entity.pdbx_description
1 polymer ?
#
loop_
_entity_poly.entity_id
_entity_poly.type
_entity_poly.pdbx_seq_one_letter_code
_entity_poly.pdbx_strand_id
1 'polypeptide(L)'
;MKKAEDENGRRLLDVLDVHFYTEAKGACGKRYCEHYGDPDCVYNKLNSTRSFWDDTYTEDSWITDAGAEFLPILPALKESIDTYYPGTKLAITEYDFQGAYDVCGAIMEADTLGIFAQNGVYAANLFTMDAQYQLAAINLYTNYDGSGSGFGDTLVSCTTDDIETSTAYAAINGDNEDVITLVVTNKAFDDKTTANIELGNEYKYAHLYGINSMSAQLFDMTDSNPAVTLNGSSLTLEMEPRTVSLLVIAKDKEALDTREAVSSAAEKGEGKSSLPLILGIAGGAAALVAAIVFAVFRIKKTQH
;
A
#
# COMPACT_ATOMS: atom_id res chain seq x y z
N MET A 1 9.54 29.47 4.07
CA MET A 1 9.65 28.75 5.35
C MET A 1 11.04 28.97 5.98
N LYS A 2 12.17 28.67 5.31
CA LYS A 2 13.50 28.80 5.89
C LYS A 2 13.80 30.20 6.48
N LYS A 3 13.56 31.27 5.75
CA LYS A 3 13.71 32.64 6.25
C LYS A 3 12.86 32.91 7.51
N ALA A 4 11.64 32.42 7.55
CA ALA A 4 10.77 32.59 8.71
C ALA A 4 11.25 31.75 9.93
N GLU A 5 11.86 30.58 9.71
CA GLU A 5 12.53 29.81 10.76
C GLU A 5 13.72 30.58 11.34
N ASP A 6 14.57 31.13 10.48
CA ASP A 6 15.73 31.90 10.91
C ASP A 6 15.33 33.13 11.74
N GLU A 7 14.23 33.79 11.37
CA GLU A 7 13.68 34.95 12.12
C GLU A 7 13.02 34.55 13.45
N ASN A 8 12.41 33.35 13.54
CA ASN A 8 11.65 32.91 14.73
C ASN A 8 12.44 31.97 15.65
N GLY A 9 13.61 31.50 15.23
CA GLY A 9 14.47 30.59 16.00
C GLY A 9 13.88 29.18 16.20
N ARG A 10 12.87 28.81 15.42
CA ARG A 10 12.25 27.48 15.47
C ARG A 10 11.72 27.04 14.12
N ARG A 11 11.66 25.72 13.90
CA ARG A 11 11.03 25.13 12.74
C ARG A 11 9.53 25.44 12.72
N LEU A 12 8.99 25.82 11.56
CA LEU A 12 7.59 26.26 11.41
C LEU A 12 6.74 25.30 10.58
N LEU A 13 7.34 24.32 9.88
CA LEU A 13 6.63 23.34 9.08
C LEU A 13 7.29 21.98 9.26
N ASP A 14 6.60 21.05 9.89
CA ASP A 14 7.07 19.68 10.12
C ASP A 14 6.58 18.70 9.04
N VAL A 15 5.40 18.95 8.49
CA VAL A 15 4.76 18.12 7.48
C VAL A 15 4.21 18.99 6.36
N LEU A 16 4.58 18.69 5.13
CA LEU A 16 3.90 19.18 3.93
C LEU A 16 2.77 18.22 3.61
N ASP A 17 1.57 18.74 3.59
CA ASP A 17 0.36 17.99 3.29
C ASP A 17 -0.20 18.41 1.95
N VAL A 18 -0.49 17.42 1.10
CA VAL A 18 -1.09 17.63 -0.22
C VAL A 18 -2.20 16.64 -0.50
N HIS A 19 -3.09 17.00 -1.40
CA HIS A 19 -4.10 16.11 -1.97
C HIS A 19 -3.70 15.76 -3.40
N PHE A 20 -3.80 14.49 -3.75
CA PHE A 20 -3.54 14.06 -5.12
C PHE A 20 -4.45 12.92 -5.54
N TYR A 21 -5.13 13.13 -6.64
CA TYR A 21 -5.96 12.13 -7.30
C TYR A 21 -5.40 11.87 -8.69
N THR A 22 -5.18 10.59 -9.03
CA THR A 22 -4.87 10.26 -10.42
C THR A 22 -6.08 10.57 -11.29
N GLU A 23 -5.86 11.24 -12.39
CA GLU A 23 -6.92 11.68 -13.29
C GLU A 23 -6.95 10.88 -14.59
N ALA A 24 -6.23 9.73 -14.60
CA ALA A 24 -6.11 8.85 -15.74
C ALA A 24 -7.48 8.45 -16.30
N LYS A 25 -7.64 8.63 -17.60
CA LYS A 25 -8.83 8.17 -18.33
C LYS A 25 -8.72 6.67 -18.56
N GLY A 26 -9.84 5.96 -18.40
CA GLY A 26 -9.97 4.62 -18.96
C GLY A 26 -9.95 4.65 -20.50
N ALA A 27 -9.80 3.49 -21.12
CA ALA A 27 -9.89 3.35 -22.59
C ALA A 27 -11.20 3.89 -23.18
N CYS A 28 -12.26 3.96 -22.36
CA CYS A 28 -13.52 4.62 -22.70
C CYS A 28 -13.45 6.15 -22.78
N GLY A 29 -12.28 6.76 -22.54
CA GLY A 29 -12.06 8.21 -22.52
C GLY A 29 -12.64 8.95 -21.32
N LYS A 30 -13.15 8.23 -20.32
CA LYS A 30 -13.72 8.83 -19.11
C LYS A 30 -12.72 8.77 -17.97
N ARG A 31 -12.53 9.88 -17.28
CA ARG A 31 -11.97 9.95 -15.94
C ARG A 31 -12.85 9.11 -14.98
N TYR A 32 -12.24 8.48 -14.01
CA TYR A 32 -12.94 7.58 -13.06
C TYR A 32 -13.78 6.51 -13.78
N CYS A 33 -13.15 5.87 -14.77
CA CYS A 33 -13.80 4.81 -15.51
C CYS A 33 -14.13 3.61 -14.58
N GLU A 34 -15.39 3.21 -14.55
CA GLU A 34 -15.89 2.07 -13.78
C GLU A 34 -16.30 0.91 -14.69
N HIS A 35 -15.76 0.83 -15.89
CA HIS A 35 -15.99 -0.27 -16.81
C HIS A 35 -15.09 -1.47 -16.47
N TYR A 36 -15.33 -2.09 -15.30
CA TYR A 36 -14.53 -3.21 -14.78
C TYR A 36 -14.64 -4.51 -15.60
N GLY A 37 -15.54 -4.57 -16.56
CA GLY A 37 -15.66 -5.65 -17.55
C GLY A 37 -14.90 -5.41 -18.85
N ASP A 38 -14.19 -4.29 -18.98
CA ASP A 38 -13.40 -3.92 -20.16
C ASP A 38 -11.92 -4.00 -19.82
N PRO A 39 -11.13 -4.89 -20.49
CA PRO A 39 -9.72 -5.12 -20.14
C PRO A 39 -8.86 -3.86 -20.28
N ASP A 40 -9.11 -3.02 -21.30
CA ASP A 40 -8.30 -1.83 -21.54
C ASP A 40 -8.62 -0.73 -20.52
N CYS A 41 -9.88 -0.61 -20.09
CA CYS A 41 -10.27 0.29 -19.01
C CYS A 41 -9.64 -0.16 -17.67
N VAL A 42 -9.64 -1.46 -17.39
CA VAL A 42 -9.02 -2.02 -16.18
C VAL A 42 -7.50 -1.83 -16.21
N TYR A 43 -6.85 -2.11 -17.34
CA TYR A 43 -5.41 -1.91 -17.50
C TYR A 43 -5.01 -0.45 -17.22
N ASN A 44 -5.67 0.52 -17.87
CA ASN A 44 -5.38 1.94 -17.65
C ASN A 44 -5.61 2.35 -16.18
N LYS A 45 -6.67 1.85 -15.56
CA LYS A 45 -7.00 2.12 -14.17
C LYS A 45 -5.92 1.57 -13.22
N LEU A 46 -5.56 0.30 -13.35
CA LEU A 46 -4.58 -0.35 -12.48
C LEU A 46 -3.16 0.22 -12.64
N ASN A 47 -2.84 0.79 -13.78
CA ASN A 47 -1.56 1.44 -14.02
C ASN A 47 -1.54 2.94 -13.63
N SER A 48 -2.67 3.53 -13.28
CA SER A 48 -2.73 4.96 -12.91
C SER A 48 -1.98 5.29 -11.61
N THR A 49 -1.75 4.31 -10.72
CA THR A 49 -0.91 4.43 -9.52
C THR A 49 0.53 4.82 -9.83
N ARG A 50 0.99 4.55 -11.06
CA ARG A 50 2.33 4.94 -11.53
C ARG A 50 2.52 6.45 -11.59
N SER A 51 1.44 7.24 -11.69
CA SER A 51 1.50 8.71 -11.60
C SER A 51 2.07 9.23 -10.28
N PHE A 52 2.11 8.39 -9.24
CA PHE A 52 2.74 8.77 -7.98
C PHE A 52 4.28 8.78 -8.07
N TRP A 53 4.91 7.88 -8.83
CA TRP A 53 6.35 7.63 -8.65
C TRP A 53 7.15 7.35 -9.94
N ASP A 54 6.52 6.87 -11.02
CA ASP A 54 7.18 6.31 -12.19
C ASP A 54 7.34 7.35 -13.28
N ASP A 55 8.57 7.75 -13.54
CA ASP A 55 8.93 8.74 -14.56
C ASP A 55 8.84 8.22 -16.01
N THR A 56 8.65 6.91 -16.18
CA THR A 56 8.41 6.27 -17.49
C THR A 56 6.94 6.21 -17.86
N TYR A 57 6.03 6.49 -16.91
CA TYR A 57 4.60 6.50 -17.12
C TYR A 57 4.08 7.90 -17.42
N THR A 58 3.27 8.02 -18.46
CA THR A 58 2.55 9.26 -18.77
C THR A 58 1.04 9.01 -18.64
N GLU A 59 0.43 9.69 -17.69
CA GLU A 59 -1.01 9.64 -17.46
C GLU A 59 -1.77 10.28 -18.63
N ASP A 60 -2.74 9.59 -19.22
CA ASP A 60 -3.69 10.21 -20.14
C ASP A 60 -4.73 10.98 -19.34
N SER A 61 -4.47 12.26 -19.11
CA SER A 61 -5.34 13.13 -18.31
C SER A 61 -5.25 14.60 -18.73
N TRP A 62 -6.19 15.38 -18.22
CA TRP A 62 -6.15 16.84 -18.39
C TRP A 62 -4.93 17.48 -17.71
N ILE A 63 -4.35 16.82 -16.70
CA ILE A 63 -3.17 17.30 -16.00
C ILE A 63 -1.98 17.33 -16.95
N THR A 64 -1.74 16.24 -17.65
CA THR A 64 -0.68 16.16 -18.67
C THR A 64 -1.00 17.02 -19.88
N ASP A 65 -2.25 17.07 -20.32
CA ASP A 65 -2.70 17.96 -21.42
C ASP A 65 -2.44 19.44 -21.09
N ALA A 66 -2.52 19.83 -19.82
CA ALA A 66 -2.20 21.17 -19.35
C ALA A 66 -0.70 21.46 -19.23
N GLY A 67 0.17 20.51 -19.57
CA GLY A 67 1.62 20.63 -19.50
C GLY A 67 2.16 20.58 -18.07
N ALA A 68 1.53 19.82 -17.19
CA ALA A 68 1.99 19.67 -15.82
C ALA A 68 3.30 18.89 -15.76
N GLU A 69 4.38 19.59 -15.42
CA GLU A 69 5.73 19.00 -15.29
C GLU A 69 5.99 18.39 -13.90
N PHE A 70 5.00 18.34 -13.02
CA PHE A 70 5.14 17.82 -11.65
C PHE A 70 4.81 16.33 -11.51
N LEU A 71 4.40 15.65 -12.57
CA LEU A 71 4.25 14.20 -12.56
C LEU A 71 5.58 13.52 -12.95
N PRO A 72 5.93 12.43 -12.26
CA PRO A 72 5.23 11.82 -11.13
C PRO A 72 5.32 12.67 -9.85
N ILE A 73 4.24 12.69 -9.08
CA ILE A 73 4.05 13.70 -8.01
C ILE A 73 5.02 13.54 -6.81
N LEU A 74 5.31 12.30 -6.37
CA LEU A 74 6.14 12.09 -5.19
C LEU A 74 7.59 12.53 -5.39
N PRO A 75 8.28 12.21 -6.49
CA PRO A 75 9.61 12.75 -6.78
C PRO A 75 9.63 14.29 -6.80
N ALA A 76 8.67 14.93 -7.46
CA ALA A 76 8.59 16.39 -7.55
C ALA A 76 8.40 17.06 -6.17
N LEU A 77 7.55 16.49 -5.31
CA LEU A 77 7.35 16.98 -3.94
C LEU A 77 8.60 16.78 -3.08
N LYS A 78 9.27 15.63 -3.21
CA LYS A 78 10.51 15.36 -2.47
C LYS A 78 11.63 16.31 -2.88
N GLU A 79 11.82 16.55 -4.17
CA GLU A 79 12.77 17.54 -4.70
C GLU A 79 12.48 18.94 -4.16
N SER A 80 11.21 19.34 -4.13
CA SER A 80 10.78 20.62 -3.57
C SER A 80 11.09 20.72 -2.07
N ILE A 81 10.81 19.67 -1.29
CA ILE A 81 11.14 19.62 0.14
C ILE A 81 12.65 19.74 0.34
N ASP A 82 13.44 18.95 -0.36
CA ASP A 82 14.89 18.90 -0.20
C ASP A 82 15.55 20.23 -0.60
N THR A 83 14.99 20.91 -1.60
CA THR A 83 15.49 22.20 -2.09
C THR A 83 15.13 23.35 -1.15
N TYR A 84 13.89 23.42 -0.70
CA TYR A 84 13.38 24.65 -0.05
C TYR A 84 13.24 24.55 1.47
N TYR A 85 13.00 23.36 2.01
CA TYR A 85 12.85 23.17 3.45
C TYR A 85 13.14 21.73 3.88
N PRO A 86 14.42 21.32 3.82
CA PRO A 86 14.83 19.93 4.11
C PRO A 86 14.37 19.42 5.46
N GLY A 87 14.08 18.12 5.52
CA GLY A 87 13.60 17.44 6.73
C GLY A 87 12.09 17.63 7.00
N THR A 88 11.36 18.31 6.11
CA THR A 88 9.88 18.30 6.13
C THR A 88 9.39 16.92 5.69
N LYS A 89 8.45 16.36 6.44
CA LYS A 89 7.79 15.11 6.09
C LYS A 89 6.72 15.36 5.03
N LEU A 90 6.39 14.34 4.23
CA LEU A 90 5.34 14.41 3.22
C LEU A 90 4.12 13.62 3.67
N ALA A 91 2.95 14.22 3.61
CA ALA A 91 1.66 13.55 3.78
C ALA A 91 0.79 13.70 2.53
N ILE A 92 0.01 12.66 2.23
CA ILE A 92 -1.02 12.66 1.19
C ILE A 92 -2.34 12.42 1.91
N THR A 93 -3.03 13.48 2.32
CA THR A 93 -4.20 13.36 3.18
C THR A 93 -5.53 13.29 2.46
N GLU A 94 -5.50 13.38 1.14
CA GLU A 94 -6.61 12.94 0.29
C GLU A 94 -6.06 12.26 -0.97
N TYR A 95 -6.53 11.05 -1.21
CA TYR A 95 -6.40 10.32 -2.47
C TYR A 95 -7.54 9.32 -2.61
N ASP A 96 -7.93 8.97 -3.82
CA ASP A 96 -8.89 7.92 -4.13
C ASP A 96 -8.75 7.51 -5.61
N PHE A 97 -9.13 6.28 -5.92
CA PHE A 97 -9.10 5.72 -7.28
C PHE A 97 -10.48 5.27 -7.73
N GLN A 98 -11.49 5.37 -6.86
CA GLN A 98 -12.73 4.62 -6.98
C GLN A 98 -12.49 3.09 -7.02
N GLY A 99 -13.52 2.29 -7.26
CA GLY A 99 -13.38 0.83 -7.21
C GLY A 99 -13.74 0.24 -5.86
N ALA A 100 -14.58 0.93 -5.09
CA ALA A 100 -15.05 0.47 -3.79
C ALA A 100 -15.63 -0.94 -3.81
N TYR A 101 -16.33 -1.30 -4.88
CA TYR A 101 -17.05 -2.56 -5.08
C TYR A 101 -16.37 -3.53 -6.07
N ASP A 102 -15.18 -3.21 -6.54
CA ASP A 102 -14.42 -4.06 -7.46
C ASP A 102 -13.01 -4.30 -6.94
N VAL A 103 -12.47 -5.48 -7.22
CA VAL A 103 -11.13 -5.88 -6.80
C VAL A 103 -10.02 -4.93 -7.34
N CYS A 104 -10.29 -4.20 -8.41
CA CYS A 104 -9.38 -3.15 -8.89
C CYS A 104 -9.10 -2.11 -7.79
N GLY A 105 -10.10 -1.78 -6.97
CA GLY A 105 -9.88 -0.89 -5.82
C GLY A 105 -8.89 -1.46 -4.81
N ALA A 106 -8.95 -2.76 -4.52
CA ALA A 106 -7.98 -3.41 -3.63
C ALA A 106 -6.58 -3.44 -4.23
N ILE A 107 -6.45 -3.73 -5.53
CA ILE A 107 -5.16 -3.78 -6.21
C ILE A 107 -4.51 -2.40 -6.21
N MET A 108 -5.25 -1.36 -6.57
CA MET A 108 -4.74 0.01 -6.60
C MET A 108 -4.36 0.51 -5.20
N GLU A 109 -5.16 0.18 -4.18
CA GLU A 109 -4.86 0.57 -2.81
C GLU A 109 -3.62 -0.15 -2.28
N ALA A 110 -3.51 -1.48 -2.50
CA ALA A 110 -2.34 -2.25 -2.09
C ALA A 110 -1.06 -1.75 -2.79
N ASP A 111 -1.15 -1.43 -4.07
CA ASP A 111 -0.06 -0.85 -4.85
C ASP A 111 0.34 0.52 -4.30
N THR A 112 -0.64 1.38 -4.04
CA THR A 112 -0.41 2.73 -3.51
C THR A 112 0.22 2.72 -2.13
N LEU A 113 -0.22 1.84 -1.23
CA LEU A 113 0.39 1.72 0.10
C LEU A 113 1.86 1.28 0.01
N GLY A 114 2.17 0.35 -0.89
CA GLY A 114 3.54 -0.04 -1.19
C GLY A 114 4.37 1.10 -1.77
N ILE A 115 3.84 1.84 -2.75
CA ILE A 115 4.46 3.03 -3.34
C ILE A 115 4.74 4.09 -2.27
N PHE A 116 3.76 4.38 -1.41
CA PHE A 116 3.92 5.36 -0.33
C PHE A 116 5.00 4.96 0.65
N ALA A 117 5.04 3.68 1.03
CA ALA A 117 6.08 3.15 1.90
C ALA A 117 7.47 3.30 1.26
N GLN A 118 7.66 2.89 0.00
CA GLN A 118 8.93 3.02 -0.73
C GLN A 118 9.36 4.47 -0.91
N ASN A 119 8.41 5.38 -1.04
CA ASN A 119 8.69 6.80 -1.23
C ASN A 119 8.75 7.62 0.06
N GLY A 120 8.61 7.00 1.23
CA GLY A 120 8.73 7.67 2.51
C GLY A 120 7.62 8.65 2.82
N VAL A 121 6.42 8.39 2.32
CA VAL A 121 5.22 9.14 2.71
C VAL A 121 4.96 8.90 4.19
N TYR A 122 4.89 9.97 4.95
CA TYR A 122 4.76 9.92 6.41
C TYR A 122 3.36 9.54 6.88
N ALA A 123 2.34 10.03 6.17
CA ALA A 123 0.94 9.74 6.45
C ALA A 123 0.12 9.82 5.16
N ALA A 124 -0.93 9.00 5.08
CA ALA A 124 -1.85 9.02 3.95
C ALA A 124 -3.28 8.75 4.45
N ASN A 125 -4.27 9.43 3.87
CA ASN A 125 -5.68 9.23 4.17
C ASN A 125 -6.44 8.97 2.88
N LEU A 126 -7.02 7.79 2.78
CA LEU A 126 -7.96 7.47 1.71
C LEU A 126 -9.24 8.31 1.88
N PHE A 127 -9.63 9.04 0.84
CA PHE A 127 -10.84 9.84 0.82
C PHE A 127 -11.92 9.17 -0.02
N THR A 128 -12.77 8.39 0.65
CA THR A 128 -13.87 7.68 -0.01
C THR A 128 -15.08 7.53 0.91
N MET A 129 -16.26 7.42 0.33
CA MET A 129 -17.51 7.21 1.08
C MET A 129 -17.88 5.74 1.22
N ASP A 130 -17.36 4.89 0.33
CA ASP A 130 -17.60 3.46 0.32
C ASP A 130 -16.37 2.77 -0.27
N ALA A 131 -15.71 1.98 0.52
CA ALA A 131 -14.34 1.53 0.26
C ALA A 131 -14.12 0.06 0.55
N GLN A 132 -15.10 -0.82 0.31
CA GLN A 132 -15.01 -2.22 0.74
C GLN A 132 -13.71 -2.91 0.32
N TYR A 133 -13.37 -2.85 -0.96
CA TYR A 133 -12.14 -3.46 -1.48
C TYR A 133 -10.88 -2.71 -1.07
N GLN A 134 -10.92 -1.39 -1.03
CA GLN A 134 -9.77 -0.57 -0.58
C GLN A 134 -9.50 -0.80 0.92
N LEU A 135 -10.55 -0.85 1.76
CA LEU A 135 -10.39 -1.19 3.18
C LEU A 135 -9.84 -2.61 3.39
N ALA A 136 -10.20 -3.56 2.53
CA ALA A 136 -9.61 -4.89 2.57
C ALA A 136 -8.09 -4.84 2.30
N ALA A 137 -7.64 -4.02 1.34
CA ALA A 137 -6.22 -3.81 1.08
C ALA A 137 -5.50 -3.13 2.26
N ILE A 138 -6.12 -2.13 2.89
CA ILE A 138 -5.60 -1.52 4.11
C ILE A 138 -5.48 -2.56 5.23
N ASN A 139 -6.49 -3.41 5.41
CA ASN A 139 -6.43 -4.50 6.41
C ASN A 139 -5.32 -5.50 6.09
N LEU A 140 -5.06 -5.77 4.81
CA LEU A 140 -3.95 -6.64 4.40
C LEU A 140 -2.59 -6.08 4.89
N TYR A 141 -2.41 -4.77 4.94
CA TYR A 141 -1.19 -4.13 5.44
C TYR A 141 -1.18 -3.93 6.96
N THR A 142 -2.33 -3.85 7.62
CA THR A 142 -2.42 -3.40 9.03
C THR A 142 -2.97 -4.45 9.98
N ASN A 143 -3.70 -5.45 9.49
CA ASN A 143 -4.41 -6.43 10.31
C ASN A 143 -4.80 -7.67 9.49
N TYR A 144 -3.82 -8.30 8.81
CA TYR A 144 -4.11 -9.38 7.85
C TYR A 144 -4.69 -10.65 8.48
N ASP A 145 -4.38 -10.91 9.74
CA ASP A 145 -4.83 -12.09 10.51
C ASP A 145 -6.05 -11.82 11.41
N GLY A 146 -6.57 -10.58 11.41
CA GLY A 146 -7.64 -10.16 12.31
C GLY A 146 -7.21 -9.99 13.77
N SER A 147 -5.91 -10.13 14.07
CA SER A 147 -5.32 -10.01 15.40
C SER A 147 -4.29 -8.89 15.51
N GLY A 148 -4.25 -8.01 14.51
CA GLY A 148 -3.38 -6.84 14.47
C GLY A 148 -2.02 -7.05 13.83
N SER A 149 -1.75 -8.20 13.20
CA SER A 149 -0.50 -8.43 12.48
C SER A 149 -0.45 -7.59 11.20
N GLY A 150 0.63 -6.82 11.05
CA GLY A 150 0.82 -5.90 9.92
C GLY A 150 1.94 -6.32 8.98
N PHE A 151 2.05 -5.59 7.87
CA PHE A 151 3.05 -5.79 6.81
C PHE A 151 4.50 -5.68 7.30
N GLY A 152 4.74 -4.95 8.38
CA GLY A 152 6.07 -4.69 8.91
C GLY A 152 6.41 -3.21 8.92
N ASP A 153 7.52 -2.85 9.57
CA ASP A 153 7.93 -1.46 9.77
C ASP A 153 9.22 -1.09 9.04
N THR A 154 9.86 -2.06 8.40
CA THR A 154 11.14 -1.90 7.69
C THR A 154 11.07 -2.55 6.32
N LEU A 155 11.05 -1.72 5.26
CA LEU A 155 11.08 -2.21 3.89
C LEU A 155 12.39 -2.91 3.58
N VAL A 156 12.30 -4.01 2.85
CA VAL A 156 13.42 -4.67 2.21
C VAL A 156 13.36 -4.47 0.69
N SER A 157 14.51 -4.59 0.02
CA SER A 157 14.55 -4.44 -1.44
C SER A 157 13.67 -5.49 -2.10
N CYS A 158 12.77 -5.04 -2.94
CA CYS A 158 11.86 -5.88 -3.70
C CYS A 158 11.65 -5.26 -5.08
N THR A 159 11.77 -6.08 -6.13
CA THR A 159 11.61 -5.67 -7.52
C THR A 159 10.72 -6.66 -8.25
N THR A 160 10.05 -6.21 -9.30
CA THR A 160 9.30 -7.04 -10.24
C THR A 160 9.82 -6.81 -11.65
N ASP A 161 9.74 -7.81 -12.49
CA ASP A 161 10.20 -7.73 -13.89
C ASP A 161 9.23 -6.94 -14.77
N ASP A 162 7.94 -6.91 -14.41
CA ASP A 162 6.89 -6.23 -15.17
C ASP A 162 5.89 -5.54 -14.23
N ILE A 163 6.10 -4.25 -14.00
CA ILE A 163 5.25 -3.42 -13.13
C ILE A 163 3.86 -3.14 -13.71
N GLU A 164 3.64 -3.37 -15.00
CA GLU A 164 2.35 -3.14 -15.63
C GLU A 164 1.36 -4.26 -15.31
N THR A 165 1.87 -5.47 -15.12
CA THR A 165 1.06 -6.66 -14.84
C THR A 165 1.16 -7.16 -13.41
N SER A 166 2.23 -6.80 -12.68
CA SER A 166 2.45 -7.22 -11.29
C SER A 166 3.32 -6.23 -10.54
N THR A 167 3.00 -5.98 -9.28
CA THR A 167 3.85 -5.22 -8.35
C THR A 167 4.10 -6.02 -7.08
N ALA A 168 5.24 -5.77 -6.44
CA ALA A 168 5.61 -6.49 -5.23
C ALA A 168 6.27 -5.55 -4.22
N TYR A 169 5.96 -5.75 -2.94
CA TYR A 169 6.46 -4.97 -1.81
C TYR A 169 6.76 -5.89 -0.65
N ALA A 170 7.95 -5.78 -0.06
CA ALA A 170 8.37 -6.65 1.04
C ALA A 170 8.83 -5.86 2.26
N ALA A 171 8.58 -6.41 3.45
CA ALA A 171 8.99 -5.82 4.71
C ALA A 171 9.33 -6.86 5.77
N ILE A 172 10.11 -6.41 6.75
CA ILE A 172 10.44 -7.12 7.99
C ILE A 172 10.07 -6.25 9.19
N ASN A 173 10.21 -6.75 10.40
CA ASN A 173 10.07 -5.96 11.62
C ASN A 173 11.46 -5.61 12.18
N GLY A 174 11.81 -4.32 12.14
CA GLY A 174 13.12 -3.83 12.57
C GLY A 174 14.25 -4.46 11.75
N ASP A 175 15.13 -5.19 12.40
CA ASP A 175 16.26 -5.89 11.78
C ASP A 175 16.04 -7.44 11.80
N ASN A 176 14.81 -7.90 12.08
CA ASN A 176 14.52 -9.33 12.20
C ASN A 176 14.09 -9.90 10.84
N GLU A 177 14.96 -10.70 10.23
CA GLU A 177 14.75 -11.39 8.97
C GLU A 177 14.18 -12.81 9.14
N ASP A 178 13.73 -13.20 10.34
CA ASP A 178 13.15 -14.54 10.53
C ASP A 178 11.76 -14.66 9.93
N VAL A 179 11.07 -13.52 9.77
CA VAL A 179 9.81 -13.42 9.08
C VAL A 179 9.82 -12.25 8.09
N ILE A 180 9.48 -12.53 6.84
CA ILE A 180 9.24 -11.53 5.78
C ILE A 180 7.74 -11.51 5.45
N THR A 181 7.19 -10.34 5.28
CA THR A 181 5.90 -10.17 4.60
C THR A 181 6.12 -9.66 3.20
N LEU A 182 5.38 -10.22 2.25
CA LEU A 182 5.48 -9.88 0.83
C LEU A 182 4.08 -9.71 0.25
N VAL A 183 3.74 -8.50 -0.17
CA VAL A 183 2.53 -8.22 -0.94
C VAL A 183 2.86 -8.33 -2.41
N VAL A 184 2.05 -9.08 -3.16
CA VAL A 184 2.18 -9.24 -4.62
C VAL A 184 0.81 -9.02 -5.25
N THR A 185 0.75 -8.24 -6.33
CA THR A 185 -0.47 -8.03 -7.12
C THR A 185 -0.43 -8.80 -8.42
N ASN A 186 -1.57 -9.36 -8.85
CA ASN A 186 -1.79 -9.75 -10.23
C ASN A 186 -2.80 -8.78 -10.86
N LYS A 187 -2.33 -7.94 -11.78
CA LYS A 187 -3.12 -6.93 -12.49
C LYS A 187 -3.73 -7.47 -13.78
N ALA A 188 -3.35 -8.69 -14.23
CA ALA A 188 -3.89 -9.29 -15.45
C ALA A 188 -5.42 -9.45 -15.37
N PHE A 189 -6.10 -9.12 -16.47
CA PHE A 189 -7.57 -9.10 -16.50
C PHE A 189 -8.17 -10.51 -16.42
N ASP A 190 -7.71 -11.45 -17.24
CA ASP A 190 -8.23 -12.83 -17.33
C ASP A 190 -7.13 -13.90 -17.13
N ASP A 191 -5.86 -13.50 -17.06
CA ASP A 191 -4.76 -14.45 -17.02
C ASP A 191 -4.32 -14.73 -15.56
N LYS A 192 -4.13 -16.02 -15.27
CA LYS A 192 -3.38 -16.44 -14.08
C LYS A 192 -1.93 -16.06 -14.24
N THR A 193 -1.32 -15.68 -13.15
CA THR A 193 0.10 -15.33 -13.13
C THR A 193 0.84 -16.22 -12.15
N THR A 194 1.99 -16.74 -12.58
CA THR A 194 2.93 -17.45 -11.71
C THR A 194 4.06 -16.50 -11.35
N ALA A 195 4.10 -16.06 -10.10
CA ALA A 195 5.23 -15.30 -9.59
C ALA A 195 6.32 -16.26 -9.10
N ASN A 196 7.52 -16.17 -9.68
CA ASN A 196 8.71 -16.85 -9.21
C ASN A 196 9.52 -15.85 -8.38
N ILE A 197 9.66 -16.11 -7.10
CA ILE A 197 10.20 -15.19 -6.12
C ILE A 197 11.50 -15.75 -5.56
N GLU A 198 12.60 -15.01 -5.73
CA GLU A 198 13.88 -15.32 -5.12
C GLU A 198 13.99 -14.57 -3.80
N LEU A 199 14.20 -15.32 -2.72
CA LEU A 199 14.34 -14.82 -1.36
C LEU A 199 15.83 -14.71 -1.01
N GLY A 200 16.22 -13.67 -0.27
CA GLY A 200 17.61 -13.45 0.12
C GLY A 200 18.15 -14.50 1.12
N ASN A 201 17.28 -15.24 1.78
CA ASN A 201 17.58 -16.28 2.75
C ASN A 201 16.74 -17.54 2.53
N GLU A 202 17.08 -18.65 3.20
CA GLU A 202 16.27 -19.85 3.21
C GLU A 202 15.12 -19.74 4.22
N TYR A 203 13.93 -20.11 3.77
CA TYR A 203 12.71 -20.16 4.58
C TYR A 203 12.03 -21.53 4.44
N LYS A 204 11.15 -21.86 5.38
CA LYS A 204 10.50 -23.20 5.43
C LYS A 204 8.99 -23.12 5.45
N TYR A 205 8.44 -21.99 5.82
CA TYR A 205 7.00 -21.82 5.99
C TYR A 205 6.54 -20.59 5.22
N ALA A 206 5.40 -20.70 4.58
CA ALA A 206 4.75 -19.60 3.92
C ALA A 206 3.24 -19.70 4.14
N HIS A 207 2.65 -18.60 4.60
CA HIS A 207 1.23 -18.45 4.84
C HIS A 207 0.68 -17.43 3.84
N LEU A 208 -0.44 -17.74 3.20
CA LEU A 208 -1.03 -16.89 2.17
C LEU A 208 -2.36 -16.31 2.62
N TYR A 209 -2.44 -14.99 2.61
CA TYR A 209 -3.66 -14.21 2.68
C TYR A 209 -3.94 -13.55 1.33
N GLY A 210 -5.17 -13.13 1.06
CA GLY A 210 -5.40 -12.42 -0.19
C GLY A 210 -6.80 -11.85 -0.33
N ILE A 211 -6.97 -11.12 -1.42
CA ILE A 211 -8.21 -10.49 -1.85
C ILE A 211 -8.41 -10.83 -3.33
N ASN A 212 -9.59 -11.26 -3.71
CA ASN A 212 -9.92 -11.58 -5.10
C ASN A 212 -11.26 -10.95 -5.53
N SER A 213 -11.64 -11.17 -6.77
CA SER A 213 -12.88 -10.60 -7.34
C SER A 213 -14.18 -11.13 -6.74
N MET A 214 -14.14 -12.19 -5.93
CA MET A 214 -15.34 -12.78 -5.35
C MET A 214 -15.75 -12.13 -4.02
N SER A 215 -14.81 -11.55 -3.28
CA SER A 215 -15.07 -10.98 -1.97
C SER A 215 -14.06 -9.88 -1.62
N ALA A 216 -14.58 -8.80 -1.05
CA ALA A 216 -13.79 -7.75 -0.41
C ALA A 216 -13.31 -8.14 1.00
N GLN A 217 -13.50 -9.38 1.44
CA GLN A 217 -12.93 -9.88 2.68
C GLN A 217 -11.61 -10.59 2.39
N LEU A 218 -10.64 -10.42 3.28
CA LEU A 218 -9.43 -11.22 3.23
C LEU A 218 -9.78 -12.70 3.37
N PHE A 219 -9.22 -13.50 2.48
CA PHE A 219 -9.23 -14.95 2.65
C PHE A 219 -7.90 -15.39 3.24
N ASP A 220 -7.98 -16.39 4.08
CA ASP A 220 -6.87 -17.09 4.68
C ASP A 220 -6.75 -18.46 4.00
N MET A 221 -5.59 -18.77 3.44
CA MET A 221 -5.34 -20.02 2.72
C MET A 221 -4.14 -20.76 3.31
N THR A 222 -4.13 -20.92 4.62
CA THR A 222 -2.99 -21.39 5.39
C THR A 222 -2.52 -22.80 5.13
N ASP A 223 -3.43 -23.75 5.12
CA ASP A 223 -3.03 -25.15 5.17
C ASP A 223 -3.29 -25.86 3.83
N SER A 224 -2.25 -26.07 3.05
CA SER A 224 -2.30 -26.80 1.79
C SER A 224 -2.76 -26.05 0.55
N ASN A 225 -2.49 -24.74 0.46
CA ASN A 225 -2.75 -24.08 -0.81
C ASN A 225 -1.73 -24.56 -1.87
N PRO A 226 -2.18 -25.26 -2.91
CA PRO A 226 -1.30 -25.67 -4.00
C PRO A 226 -0.71 -24.48 -4.77
N ALA A 227 -1.25 -23.28 -4.56
CA ALA A 227 -0.77 -22.04 -5.17
C ALA A 227 0.61 -21.60 -4.66
N VAL A 228 1.05 -22.08 -3.47
CA VAL A 228 2.34 -21.70 -2.88
C VAL A 228 3.25 -22.89 -2.82
N THR A 229 4.41 -22.80 -3.47
CA THR A 229 5.51 -23.78 -3.36
C THR A 229 6.76 -23.06 -2.87
N LEU A 230 7.20 -23.40 -1.65
CA LEU A 230 8.44 -22.89 -1.05
C LEU A 230 9.50 -23.96 -1.06
N ASN A 231 10.68 -23.61 -1.59
CA ASN A 231 11.84 -24.50 -1.68
C ASN A 231 13.13 -23.75 -1.32
N GLY A 232 13.43 -23.71 -0.03
CA GLY A 232 14.60 -22.99 0.48
C GLY A 232 14.48 -21.48 0.29
N SER A 233 15.28 -20.93 -0.62
CA SER A 233 15.26 -19.51 -0.99
C SER A 233 14.42 -19.18 -2.22
N SER A 234 13.70 -20.13 -2.78
CA SER A 234 12.80 -19.92 -3.93
C SER A 234 11.36 -20.19 -3.53
N LEU A 235 10.47 -19.29 -3.92
CA LEU A 235 9.03 -19.43 -3.71
C LEU A 235 8.30 -19.21 -5.04
N THR A 236 7.37 -20.10 -5.35
CA THR A 236 6.47 -19.95 -6.49
C THR A 236 5.06 -19.70 -5.95
N LEU A 237 4.40 -18.65 -6.44
CA LEU A 237 3.02 -18.28 -6.13
C LEU A 237 2.19 -18.26 -7.40
N GLU A 238 1.14 -19.09 -7.47
CA GLU A 238 0.13 -19.02 -8.52
C GLU A 238 -1.00 -18.09 -8.08
N MET A 239 -1.29 -17.06 -8.87
CA MET A 239 -2.32 -16.07 -8.60
C MET A 239 -3.42 -16.12 -9.64
N GLU A 240 -4.66 -16.11 -9.19
CA GLU A 240 -5.82 -15.86 -10.06
C GLU A 240 -5.77 -14.44 -10.65
N PRO A 241 -6.47 -14.19 -11.77
CA PRO A 241 -6.58 -12.84 -12.32
C PRO A 241 -7.09 -11.82 -11.30
N ARG A 242 -6.58 -10.62 -11.35
CA ARG A 242 -7.00 -9.50 -10.49
C ARG A 242 -7.04 -9.91 -9.01
N THR A 243 -5.87 -10.17 -8.46
CA THR A 243 -5.70 -10.64 -7.08
C THR A 243 -4.64 -9.82 -6.37
N VAL A 244 -4.83 -9.58 -5.09
CA VAL A 244 -3.79 -9.14 -4.16
C VAL A 244 -3.48 -10.28 -3.22
N SER A 245 -2.22 -10.65 -3.12
CA SER A 245 -1.70 -11.71 -2.25
C SER A 245 -0.75 -11.12 -1.23
N LEU A 246 -0.86 -11.54 0.02
CA LEU A 246 0.12 -11.32 1.08
C LEU A 246 0.68 -12.67 1.50
N LEU A 247 1.98 -12.82 1.38
CA LEU A 247 2.73 -13.96 1.91
C LEU A 247 3.39 -13.56 3.23
N VAL A 248 3.21 -14.36 4.26
CA VAL A 248 4.00 -14.34 5.49
C VAL A 248 4.95 -15.51 5.42
N ILE A 249 6.24 -15.23 5.26
CA ILE A 249 7.28 -16.23 4.98
C ILE A 249 8.21 -16.30 6.18
N ALA A 250 8.39 -17.49 6.76
CA ALA A 250 9.14 -17.67 8.00
C ALA A 250 10.21 -18.75 7.89
N LYS A 251 11.33 -18.57 8.61
CA LYS A 251 12.43 -19.53 8.71
C LYS A 251 12.03 -20.79 9.47
N ASP A 252 11.16 -20.63 10.46
CA ASP A 252 10.60 -21.75 11.22
C ASP A 252 9.19 -21.44 11.71
N LYS A 253 8.52 -22.44 12.26
CA LYS A 253 7.15 -22.30 12.73
C LYS A 253 7.03 -21.43 13.97
N GLU A 254 8.03 -21.45 14.85
CA GLU A 254 8.05 -20.63 16.07
C GLU A 254 8.11 -19.13 15.72
N ALA A 255 8.90 -18.77 14.71
CA ALA A 255 8.98 -17.38 14.22
C ALA A 255 7.62 -16.90 13.67
N LEU A 256 6.89 -17.77 12.95
CA LEU A 256 5.56 -17.46 12.45
C LEU A 256 4.56 -17.28 13.60
N ASP A 257 4.48 -18.26 14.51
CA ASP A 257 3.55 -18.28 15.65
C ASP A 257 3.84 -17.12 16.64
N THR A 258 5.11 -16.74 16.82
CA THR A 258 5.51 -15.63 17.70
C THR A 258 5.04 -14.30 17.17
N ARG A 259 5.06 -14.09 15.87
CA ARG A 259 4.56 -12.87 15.26
C ARG A 259 3.07 -12.68 15.51
N GLU A 260 2.28 -13.71 15.33
CA GLU A 260 0.86 -13.73 15.63
C GLU A 260 0.58 -13.50 17.12
N ALA A 261 1.38 -14.08 18.02
CA ALA A 261 1.23 -13.93 19.46
C ALA A 261 1.58 -12.52 19.96
N VAL A 262 2.61 -11.86 19.40
CA VAL A 262 2.99 -10.49 19.78
C VAL A 262 1.89 -9.51 19.42
N SER A 263 1.27 -9.69 18.28
CA SER A 263 0.12 -8.92 17.85
C SER A 263 -1.06 -9.05 18.83
N SER A 264 -1.44 -10.27 19.17
CA SER A 264 -2.54 -10.55 20.11
C SER A 264 -2.27 -10.06 21.55
N ALA A 265 -1.01 -9.93 21.95
CA ALA A 265 -0.61 -9.40 23.26
C ALA A 265 -0.67 -7.88 23.32
N ALA A 266 -0.43 -7.19 22.19
CA ALA A 266 -0.54 -5.74 22.11
C ALA A 266 -1.99 -5.26 22.32
N GLU A 267 -2.97 -6.05 21.92
CA GLU A 267 -4.39 -5.75 22.19
C GLU A 267 -4.80 -6.01 23.65
N LYS A 268 -4.08 -6.87 24.38
CA LYS A 268 -4.40 -7.23 25.78
C LYS A 268 -3.57 -6.49 26.83
N GLY A 269 -2.57 -5.75 26.41
CA GLY A 269 -1.67 -5.03 27.32
C GLY A 269 -2.25 -3.71 27.79
N GLU A 270 -2.76 -3.66 29.00
CA GLU A 270 -2.92 -2.43 29.77
C GLU A 270 -1.55 -1.75 29.89
N GLY A 271 -1.33 -0.67 29.19
CA GLY A 271 -0.14 0.08 29.55
C GLY A 271 0.32 1.14 28.57
N LYS A 272 -0.28 2.32 28.69
CA LYS A 272 0.40 3.60 28.57
C LYS A 272 1.21 3.88 27.29
N SER A 273 0.49 4.08 26.19
CA SER A 273 0.78 5.18 25.28
C SER A 273 -0.54 5.62 24.65
N SER A 274 -1.20 6.54 25.33
CA SER A 274 -2.49 7.09 24.94
C SER A 274 -2.28 8.10 23.81
N LEU A 275 -2.59 7.70 22.60
CA LEU A 275 -3.16 8.62 21.62
C LEU A 275 -4.67 8.38 21.65
N PRO A 276 -5.48 9.37 22.02
CA PRO A 276 -6.92 9.19 22.11
C PRO A 276 -7.50 9.04 20.71
N LEU A 277 -8.15 7.93 20.45
CA LEU A 277 -9.12 7.80 19.39
C LEU A 277 -10.29 8.72 19.72
N ILE A 278 -10.33 9.90 19.14
CA ILE A 278 -11.48 10.81 19.30
C ILE A 278 -12.56 10.35 18.33
N LEU A 279 -13.44 9.48 18.81
CA LEU A 279 -14.75 9.24 18.21
C LEU A 279 -15.68 10.37 18.69
N GLY A 280 -15.77 11.44 17.91
CA GLY A 280 -16.78 12.48 18.11
C GLY A 280 -18.10 12.05 17.47
N ILE A 281 -19.04 11.51 18.25
CA ILE A 281 -20.43 11.39 17.82
C ILE A 281 -21.12 12.71 18.15
N ALA A 282 -21.33 13.55 17.15
CA ALA A 282 -22.28 14.67 17.24
C ALA A 282 -23.53 14.28 16.44
N GLY A 283 -24.65 14.20 17.13
CA GLY A 283 -25.94 13.86 16.53
C GLY A 283 -26.53 15.03 15.73
N GLY A 284 -27.19 14.68 14.64
CA GLY A 284 -28.15 15.50 13.91
C GLY A 284 -27.80 15.79 12.47
N ALA A 285 -28.53 15.15 11.56
CA ALA A 285 -28.74 15.42 10.14
C ALA A 285 -27.51 15.31 9.20
N ALA A 286 -27.53 14.28 8.36
CA ALA A 286 -26.65 14.01 7.20
C ALA A 286 -25.16 13.91 7.57
N ALA A 287 -24.80 12.84 8.26
CA ALA A 287 -23.39 12.53 8.53
C ALA A 287 -22.73 11.95 7.27
N LEU A 288 -21.87 12.75 6.65
CA LEU A 288 -20.76 12.26 5.84
C LEU A 288 -19.84 11.45 6.77
N VAL A 289 -19.90 10.12 6.68
CA VAL A 289 -18.95 9.26 7.39
C VAL A 289 -17.69 9.18 6.54
N ALA A 290 -16.75 10.08 6.77
CA ALA A 290 -15.38 9.91 6.31
C ALA A 290 -14.71 8.89 7.24
N ALA A 291 -14.42 7.69 6.75
CA ALA A 291 -13.57 6.75 7.47
C ALA A 291 -12.14 7.25 7.34
N ILE A 292 -11.59 7.82 8.43
CA ILE A 292 -10.20 8.22 8.50
C ILE A 292 -9.41 7.00 8.98
N VAL A 293 -8.64 6.39 8.10
CA VAL A 293 -7.69 5.33 8.44
C VAL A 293 -6.29 5.92 8.36
N PHE A 294 -5.57 5.91 9.46
CA PHE A 294 -4.16 6.32 9.52
C PHE A 294 -3.26 5.11 9.36
N ALA A 295 -2.50 5.05 8.29
CA ALA A 295 -1.35 4.16 8.19
C ALA A 295 -0.07 4.98 8.45
N VAL A 296 0.66 4.67 9.52
CA VAL A 296 1.92 5.33 9.86
C VAL A 296 3.08 4.38 9.54
N PHE A 297 3.88 4.73 8.56
CA PHE A 297 5.08 4.00 8.20
C PHE A 297 6.31 4.67 8.82
N ARG A 298 7.14 3.88 9.55
CA ARG A 298 8.46 4.33 10.00
C ARG A 298 9.52 3.72 9.09
N ILE A 299 10.20 4.57 8.32
CA ILE A 299 11.34 4.16 7.53
C ILE A 299 12.60 4.42 8.35
N LYS A 300 13.35 3.37 8.67
CA LYS A 300 14.74 3.52 9.10
C LYS A 300 15.61 3.65 7.85
N LYS A 301 16.33 4.76 7.77
CA LYS A 301 17.33 4.98 6.72
C LYS A 301 18.47 3.97 6.93
N THR A 302 18.65 3.05 6.03
CA THR A 302 19.91 2.31 5.91
C THR A 302 20.96 3.32 5.44
N GLN A 303 21.93 3.65 6.29
CA GLN A 303 23.12 4.41 5.87
C GLN A 303 24.03 3.43 5.11
N HIS A 304 24.32 3.76 3.87
CA HIS A 304 25.50 3.26 3.16
C HIS A 304 26.63 4.26 3.32
#